data_9440d34c26fa92fae46016d47e3e65b8
#
_entry.id   9440d34c26fa92fae46016d47e3e65b8
#
_cell.length_a   1.000
_cell.length_b   1.000
_cell.length_c   1.000
_cell.angle_alpha   90.00
_cell.angle_beta   90.00
_cell.angle_gamma   90.00
#
_symmetry.space_group_name_H-M   'P 1'
#
loop_
_entity.id
_entity.type
_entity.pdbx_description
1 polymer ?
#
loop_
_entity_poly.entity_id
_entity_poly.type
_entity_poly.pdbx_seq_one_letter_code
_entity_poly.pdbx_strand_id
1 'polypeptide(L)'
;KFNVPPIKGIRARKDYASEMIYKLSVKLREGWNPWVTATTKRQYTLYKDVIEWYHIYITKLHKAGSIKDTTLTDYKKRLKVLEEYTSKVIQAPTYTYQFDQYFCSDFLDYILLDRDGSARTRNNYRTWLSSLANWMLEKQYIESNPIENIKPLKEDGKHRTALVPSDLKKMKSYLEKENPHYLLLCQFAYYTFIRPDEISNIKLKDINLSEQKVFVASSISKNRRDGMVGLNDKLIKAMLDLKVFDKPNHYYLFGKGFKPSDIKNTTRVYRDMFNKMRAALKWPDTYQFYSLKDSGIRDLANAEGIVVARDQARHSDISTTNKYLKGDNMAVHEETKHFEGNL
;
A
#
# COMPACT_ATOMS: atom_id res chain seq x y z
N LYS A 1 -37.81 25.07 -17.31
CA LYS A 1 -39.19 25.62 -17.33
C LYS A 1 -39.90 25.14 -16.07
N PHE A 2 -40.38 26.06 -15.23
CA PHE A 2 -41.22 25.70 -14.08
C PHE A 2 -42.67 25.57 -14.56
N ASN A 3 -43.27 24.38 -14.38
CA ASN A 3 -44.70 24.20 -14.59
C ASN A 3 -45.43 24.82 -13.40
N VAL A 4 -45.90 26.07 -13.57
CA VAL A 4 -46.72 26.74 -12.58
C VAL A 4 -48.17 26.36 -12.87
N PRO A 5 -48.90 25.75 -11.92
CA PRO A 5 -50.32 25.47 -12.13
C PRO A 5 -51.12 26.76 -12.26
N PRO A 6 -52.24 26.77 -12.97
CA PRO A 6 -53.09 27.96 -13.09
C PRO A 6 -53.74 28.27 -11.74
N ILE A 7 -53.28 29.36 -11.09
CA ILE A 7 -53.79 29.78 -9.78
C ILE A 7 -54.75 30.92 -9.96
N LYS A 8 -55.98 30.75 -9.49
CA LYS A 8 -57.04 31.80 -9.48
C LYS A 8 -56.90 32.70 -8.25
N GLY A 9 -56.93 34.02 -8.45
CA GLY A 9 -56.87 35.01 -7.40
C GLY A 9 -55.46 35.62 -7.18
N ILE A 10 -55.42 36.96 -7.02
CA ILE A 10 -54.15 37.71 -6.89
C ILE A 10 -53.42 37.36 -5.60
N ARG A 11 -54.11 37.16 -4.50
CA ARG A 11 -53.51 36.84 -3.20
C ARG A 11 -52.86 35.44 -3.25
N ALA A 12 -53.59 34.43 -3.76
CA ALA A 12 -53.08 33.07 -3.90
C ALA A 12 -51.84 32.99 -4.83
N ARG A 13 -51.79 33.83 -5.89
CA ARG A 13 -50.59 33.92 -6.75
C ARG A 13 -49.39 34.50 -6.05
N LYS A 14 -49.60 35.54 -5.22
CA LYS A 14 -48.53 36.17 -4.43
C LYS A 14 -47.96 35.19 -3.40
N ASP A 15 -48.84 34.49 -2.66
CA ASP A 15 -48.45 33.52 -1.65
C ASP A 15 -47.63 32.37 -2.29
N TYR A 16 -48.10 31.82 -3.42
CA TYR A 16 -47.38 30.79 -4.18
C TYR A 16 -46.02 31.27 -4.72
N ALA A 17 -45.96 32.50 -5.25
CA ALA A 17 -44.70 33.09 -5.72
C ALA A 17 -43.71 33.27 -4.57
N SER A 18 -44.17 33.74 -3.40
CA SER A 18 -43.32 33.90 -2.19
C SER A 18 -42.78 32.57 -1.71
N GLU A 19 -43.61 31.53 -1.69
CA GLU A 19 -43.16 30.18 -1.33
C GLU A 19 -42.14 29.62 -2.33
N MET A 20 -42.34 29.83 -3.63
CA MET A 20 -41.45 29.38 -4.67
C MET A 20 -40.09 30.11 -4.63
N ILE A 21 -40.11 31.45 -4.39
CA ILE A 21 -38.89 32.26 -4.22
C ILE A 21 -38.11 31.74 -3.00
N TYR A 22 -38.80 31.48 -1.89
CA TYR A 22 -38.17 30.94 -0.69
C TYR A 22 -37.53 29.59 -0.96
N LYS A 23 -38.24 28.62 -1.57
CA LYS A 23 -37.74 27.30 -1.91
C LYS A 23 -36.53 27.37 -2.87
N LEU A 24 -36.56 28.26 -3.86
CA LEU A 24 -35.46 28.49 -4.78
C LEU A 24 -34.26 29.13 -4.08
N SER A 25 -34.50 30.11 -3.21
CA SER A 25 -33.42 30.75 -2.44
C SER A 25 -32.71 29.76 -1.50
N VAL A 26 -33.46 28.86 -0.87
CA VAL A 26 -32.88 27.78 -0.06
C VAL A 26 -32.00 26.88 -0.93
N LYS A 27 -32.54 26.39 -2.06
CA LYS A 27 -31.76 25.53 -3.00
C LYS A 27 -30.50 26.21 -3.53
N LEU A 28 -30.55 27.48 -3.88
CA LEU A 28 -29.40 28.25 -4.33
C LEU A 28 -28.35 28.42 -3.23
N ARG A 29 -28.76 28.64 -1.99
CA ARG A 29 -27.85 28.69 -0.82
C ARG A 29 -27.20 27.35 -0.53
N GLU A 30 -27.90 26.25 -0.80
CA GLU A 30 -27.40 24.87 -0.68
C GLU A 30 -26.50 24.47 -1.86
N GLY A 31 -26.20 25.42 -2.78
CA GLY A 31 -25.29 25.19 -3.91
C GLY A 31 -25.95 24.62 -5.16
N TRP A 32 -27.30 24.55 -5.23
CA TRP A 32 -27.97 24.19 -6.47
C TRP A 32 -27.70 25.25 -7.53
N ASN A 33 -27.20 24.80 -8.70
CA ASN A 33 -26.94 25.66 -9.85
C ASN A 33 -27.92 25.30 -10.98
N PRO A 34 -28.85 26.21 -11.36
CA PRO A 34 -29.82 25.93 -12.41
C PRO A 34 -29.23 25.81 -13.82
N TRP A 35 -27.97 26.21 -13.99
CA TRP A 35 -27.22 26.14 -15.25
C TRP A 35 -26.41 24.86 -15.40
N VAL A 36 -26.26 24.09 -14.33
CA VAL A 36 -25.65 22.77 -14.39
C VAL A 36 -26.73 21.79 -14.82
N THR A 37 -26.68 21.37 -16.06
CA THR A 37 -27.49 20.28 -16.61
C THR A 37 -26.94 18.96 -16.06
N ALA A 38 -27.40 18.58 -14.88
CA ALA A 38 -27.15 17.21 -14.43
C ALA A 38 -27.93 16.25 -15.31
N THR A 39 -27.21 15.34 -15.96
CA THR A 39 -27.78 14.35 -16.89
C THR A 39 -28.59 13.28 -16.14
N THR A 40 -28.35 13.09 -14.85
CA THR A 40 -29.09 12.13 -14.02
C THR A 40 -29.57 12.74 -12.69
N LYS A 41 -30.70 12.24 -12.17
CA LYS A 41 -31.22 12.62 -10.85
C LYS A 41 -30.23 12.32 -9.70
N ARG A 42 -29.33 11.35 -9.88
CA ARG A 42 -28.35 10.94 -8.85
C ARG A 42 -27.24 11.94 -8.61
N GLN A 43 -26.97 12.82 -9.53
CA GLN A 43 -25.96 13.90 -9.38
C GLN A 43 -26.41 14.99 -8.37
N TYR A 44 -27.69 15.02 -8.04
CA TYR A 44 -28.26 15.85 -6.96
C TYR A 44 -28.42 15.07 -5.64
N THR A 45 -27.77 13.91 -5.50
CA THR A 45 -27.72 13.22 -4.21
C THR A 45 -26.79 14.00 -3.27
N LEU A 46 -27.14 14.05 -1.99
CA LEU A 46 -26.30 14.71 -1.00
C LEU A 46 -24.93 14.02 -0.93
N TYR A 47 -23.86 14.80 -1.05
CA TYR A 47 -22.49 14.30 -1.00
C TYR A 47 -22.22 13.50 0.29
N LYS A 48 -22.69 14.01 1.43
CA LYS A 48 -22.54 13.35 2.74
C LYS A 48 -23.11 11.94 2.74
N ASP A 49 -24.30 11.73 2.18
CA ASP A 49 -24.95 10.42 2.13
C ASP A 49 -24.17 9.45 1.27
N VAL A 50 -23.62 9.94 0.14
CA VAL A 50 -22.80 9.10 -0.77
C VAL A 50 -21.48 8.69 -0.12
N ILE A 51 -20.86 9.56 0.67
CA ILE A 51 -19.65 9.22 1.44
C ILE A 51 -19.96 8.16 2.50
N GLU A 52 -21.10 8.24 3.18
CA GLU A 52 -21.53 7.21 4.13
C GLU A 52 -21.82 5.87 3.43
N TRP A 53 -22.48 5.89 2.28
CA TRP A 53 -22.71 4.67 1.48
C TRP A 53 -21.41 4.05 0.95
N TYR A 54 -20.43 4.87 0.61
CA TYR A 54 -19.09 4.35 0.26
C TYR A 54 -18.43 3.66 1.45
N HIS A 55 -18.54 4.21 2.65
CA HIS A 55 -18.04 3.57 3.87
C HIS A 55 -18.70 2.18 4.11
N ILE A 56 -20.01 2.10 3.92
CA ILE A 56 -20.75 0.82 3.98
C ILE A 56 -20.27 -0.13 2.88
N TYR A 57 -20.09 0.36 1.66
CA TYR A 57 -19.65 -0.42 0.51
C TYR A 57 -18.27 -1.08 0.73
N ILE A 58 -17.25 -0.30 1.15
CA ILE A 58 -15.91 -0.86 1.40
C ILE A 58 -15.93 -1.88 2.55
N THR A 59 -16.80 -1.69 3.54
CA THR A 59 -17.00 -2.66 4.64
C THR A 59 -17.62 -3.96 4.13
N LYS A 60 -18.59 -3.88 3.20
CA LYS A 60 -19.17 -5.07 2.54
C LYS A 60 -18.16 -5.79 1.65
N LEU A 61 -17.32 -5.05 0.90
CA LEU A 61 -16.23 -5.63 0.12
C LEU A 61 -15.24 -6.42 0.97
N HIS A 62 -14.93 -5.91 2.15
CA HIS A 62 -14.08 -6.62 3.11
C HIS A 62 -14.75 -7.91 3.61
N LYS A 63 -16.01 -7.86 4.03
CA LYS A 63 -16.78 -9.05 4.44
C LYS A 63 -16.85 -10.11 3.34
N ALA A 64 -16.92 -9.69 2.08
CA ALA A 64 -16.90 -10.57 0.91
C ALA A 64 -15.49 -11.09 0.52
N GLY A 65 -14.44 -10.73 1.31
CA GLY A 65 -13.06 -11.13 1.03
C GLY A 65 -12.41 -10.43 -0.17
N SER A 66 -13.09 -9.45 -0.80
CA SER A 66 -12.57 -8.73 -1.97
C SER A 66 -11.41 -7.81 -1.64
N ILE A 67 -11.38 -7.22 -0.43
CA ILE A 67 -10.27 -6.40 0.07
C ILE A 67 -9.76 -6.94 1.41
N LYS A 68 -8.45 -6.71 1.72
CA LYS A 68 -7.81 -7.12 2.97
C LYS A 68 -8.10 -6.13 4.11
N ASP A 69 -7.94 -6.57 5.37
CA ASP A 69 -8.04 -5.73 6.58
C ASP A 69 -7.19 -4.45 6.47
N THR A 70 -5.97 -4.59 5.98
CA THR A 70 -5.06 -3.46 5.80
C THR A 70 -5.58 -2.43 4.80
N THR A 71 -6.21 -2.87 3.71
CA THR A 71 -6.82 -2.01 2.70
C THR A 71 -8.05 -1.30 3.27
N LEU A 72 -8.92 -2.04 3.97
CA LEU A 72 -10.09 -1.44 4.63
C LEU A 72 -9.68 -0.37 5.64
N THR A 73 -8.68 -0.69 6.49
CA THR A 73 -8.16 0.24 7.50
C THR A 73 -7.57 1.51 6.85
N ASP A 74 -6.84 1.36 5.75
CA ASP A 74 -6.24 2.48 5.01
C ASP A 74 -7.32 3.35 4.35
N TYR A 75 -8.32 2.74 3.72
CA TYR A 75 -9.45 3.46 3.12
C TYR A 75 -10.26 4.23 4.17
N LYS A 76 -10.56 3.61 5.32
CA LYS A 76 -11.25 4.29 6.42
C LYS A 76 -10.47 5.48 6.97
N LYS A 77 -9.14 5.36 7.11
CA LYS A 77 -8.29 6.48 7.55
C LYS A 77 -8.32 7.64 6.55
N ARG A 78 -8.24 7.34 5.25
CA ARG A 78 -8.29 8.38 4.22
C ARG A 78 -9.65 9.02 4.12
N LEU A 79 -10.72 8.23 4.26
CA LEU A 79 -12.08 8.74 4.30
C LEU A 79 -12.28 9.72 5.46
N LYS A 80 -11.80 9.36 6.66
CA LYS A 80 -11.84 10.27 7.82
C LYS A 80 -11.11 11.58 7.55
N VAL A 81 -9.97 11.57 6.89
CA VAL A 81 -9.23 12.79 6.53
C VAL A 81 -9.99 13.63 5.50
N LEU A 82 -10.69 13.00 4.55
CA LEU A 82 -11.55 13.70 3.59
C LEU A 82 -12.74 14.35 4.31
N GLU A 83 -13.36 13.68 5.28
CA GLU A 83 -14.45 14.22 6.11
C GLU A 83 -13.96 15.39 6.97
N GLU A 84 -12.76 15.28 7.58
CA GLU A 84 -12.13 16.39 8.32
C GLU A 84 -11.91 17.61 7.42
N TYR A 85 -11.41 17.42 6.21
CA TYR A 85 -11.23 18.50 5.24
C TYR A 85 -12.57 19.12 4.87
N THR A 86 -13.55 18.30 4.47
CA THR A 86 -14.90 18.75 4.09
C THR A 86 -15.57 19.57 5.19
N SER A 87 -15.32 19.25 6.47
CA SER A 87 -15.88 19.99 7.59
C SER A 87 -15.26 21.39 7.84
N LYS A 88 -14.08 21.64 7.25
CA LYS A 88 -13.29 22.88 7.45
C LYS A 88 -13.41 23.86 6.28
N VAL A 89 -13.68 23.38 5.08
CA VAL A 89 -13.72 24.23 3.89
C VAL A 89 -15.05 24.93 3.75
N ILE A 90 -15.02 26.20 3.33
CA ILE A 90 -16.22 27.04 3.18
C ILE A 90 -17.11 26.54 2.04
N GLN A 91 -16.51 26.00 0.98
CA GLN A 91 -17.21 25.49 -0.22
C GLN A 91 -17.19 23.96 -0.28
N ALA A 92 -17.60 23.32 0.83
CA ALA A 92 -17.77 21.87 0.84
C ALA A 92 -18.89 21.44 -0.13
N PRO A 93 -18.72 20.29 -0.83
CA PRO A 93 -19.77 19.76 -1.69
C PRO A 93 -21.05 19.47 -0.90
N THR A 94 -22.17 20.07 -1.31
CA THR A 94 -23.50 19.71 -0.84
C THR A 94 -24.06 18.54 -1.63
N TYR A 95 -23.89 18.59 -2.95
CA TYR A 95 -24.33 17.56 -3.90
C TYR A 95 -23.14 16.90 -4.58
N THR A 96 -23.33 15.69 -5.10
CA THR A 96 -22.23 14.90 -5.70
C THR A 96 -21.65 15.53 -6.95
N TYR A 97 -22.39 16.31 -7.74
CA TYR A 97 -21.84 17.02 -8.90
C TYR A 97 -20.78 18.06 -8.54
N GLN A 98 -20.75 18.53 -7.26
CA GLN A 98 -19.74 19.45 -6.75
C GLN A 98 -18.44 18.72 -6.30
N PHE A 99 -18.44 17.38 -6.34
CA PHE A 99 -17.22 16.60 -6.21
C PHE A 99 -16.47 16.62 -7.54
N ASP A 100 -15.91 17.77 -7.85
CA ASP A 100 -15.25 18.11 -9.12
C ASP A 100 -13.72 18.14 -8.99
N GLN A 101 -13.06 18.50 -10.09
CA GLN A 101 -11.61 18.57 -10.15
C GLN A 101 -11.04 19.63 -9.19
N TYR A 102 -11.73 20.76 -8.99
CA TYR A 102 -11.27 21.82 -8.07
C TYR A 102 -11.26 21.32 -6.64
N PHE A 103 -12.40 20.81 -6.16
CA PHE A 103 -12.48 20.23 -4.81
C PHE A 103 -11.44 19.13 -4.57
N CYS A 104 -11.24 18.24 -5.54
CA CYS A 104 -10.28 17.15 -5.44
C CYS A 104 -8.82 17.65 -5.43
N SER A 105 -8.51 18.68 -6.22
CA SER A 105 -7.19 19.32 -6.25
C SER A 105 -6.88 19.99 -4.92
N ASP A 106 -7.80 20.79 -4.42
CA ASP A 106 -7.64 21.52 -3.14
C ASP A 106 -7.48 20.54 -1.97
N PHE A 107 -8.23 19.44 -1.97
CA PHE A 107 -8.04 18.38 -0.98
C PHE A 107 -6.63 17.76 -1.06
N LEU A 108 -6.11 17.53 -2.25
CA LEU A 108 -4.76 16.98 -2.41
C LEU A 108 -3.67 17.98 -2.00
N ASP A 109 -3.92 19.27 -2.20
CA ASP A 109 -3.03 20.34 -1.74
C ASP A 109 -3.09 20.49 -0.22
N TYR A 110 -4.27 20.33 0.40
CA TYR A 110 -4.40 20.22 1.86
C TYR A 110 -3.55 19.07 2.42
N ILE A 111 -3.54 17.89 1.76
CA ILE A 111 -2.68 16.77 2.19
C ILE A 111 -1.20 17.13 2.13
N LEU A 112 -0.78 17.86 1.10
CA LEU A 112 0.61 18.21 0.86
C LEU A 112 1.08 19.36 1.76
N LEU A 113 0.31 20.45 1.81
CA LEU A 113 0.72 21.74 2.36
C LEU A 113 0.29 21.92 3.82
N ASP A 114 -0.97 21.60 4.14
CA ASP A 114 -1.51 21.84 5.48
C ASP A 114 -1.24 20.67 6.45
N ARG A 115 -1.07 19.46 5.90
CA ARG A 115 -0.74 18.26 6.69
C ARG A 115 0.73 17.83 6.56
N ASP A 116 1.58 18.63 5.94
CA ASP A 116 3.00 18.35 5.71
C ASP A 116 3.24 16.96 5.10
N GLY A 117 2.38 16.55 4.18
CA GLY A 117 2.46 15.25 3.51
C GLY A 117 3.57 15.24 2.46
N SER A 118 4.28 14.11 2.33
CA SER A 118 5.21 13.93 1.21
C SER A 118 4.47 13.82 -0.14
N ALA A 119 5.19 14.06 -1.26
CA ALA A 119 4.69 13.84 -2.62
C ALA A 119 4.09 12.42 -2.77
N ARG A 120 4.75 11.40 -2.20
CA ARG A 120 4.24 10.03 -2.15
C ARG A 120 2.92 9.91 -1.39
N THR A 121 2.80 10.58 -0.25
CA THR A 121 1.55 10.58 0.54
C THR A 121 0.42 11.19 -0.27
N ARG A 122 0.63 12.36 -0.87
CA ARG A 122 -0.34 13.01 -1.76
C ARG A 122 -0.74 12.10 -2.92
N ASN A 123 0.22 11.47 -3.60
CA ASN A 123 -0.04 10.55 -4.71
C ASN A 123 -0.84 9.31 -4.27
N ASN A 124 -0.61 8.80 -3.07
CA ASN A 124 -1.40 7.72 -2.49
C ASN A 124 -2.85 8.15 -2.22
N TYR A 125 -3.07 9.39 -1.74
CA TYR A 125 -4.41 9.96 -1.60
C TYR A 125 -5.08 10.16 -2.97
N ARG A 126 -4.34 10.65 -3.97
CA ARG A 126 -4.83 10.77 -5.35
C ARG A 126 -5.32 9.44 -5.90
N THR A 127 -4.54 8.37 -5.75
CA THR A 127 -4.92 7.02 -6.21
C THR A 127 -6.17 6.49 -5.50
N TRP A 128 -6.27 6.69 -4.20
CA TRP A 128 -7.46 6.31 -3.44
C TRP A 128 -8.68 7.15 -3.84
N LEU A 129 -8.51 8.46 -3.99
CA LEU A 129 -9.58 9.37 -4.39
C LEU A 129 -10.11 9.01 -5.79
N SER A 130 -9.22 8.59 -6.70
CA SER A 130 -9.63 8.05 -8.01
C SER A 130 -10.46 6.77 -7.88
N SER A 131 -10.16 5.90 -6.91
CA SER A 131 -10.97 4.69 -6.65
C SER A 131 -12.36 5.05 -6.10
N LEU A 132 -12.47 6.04 -5.23
CA LEU A 132 -13.75 6.59 -4.76
C LEU A 132 -14.55 7.19 -5.92
N ALA A 133 -13.90 8.02 -6.75
CA ALA A 133 -14.51 8.64 -7.91
C ALA A 133 -15.03 7.61 -8.93
N ASN A 134 -14.26 6.56 -9.20
CA ASN A 134 -14.69 5.47 -10.08
C ASN A 134 -15.94 4.76 -9.54
N TRP A 135 -16.01 4.50 -8.24
CA TRP A 135 -17.22 3.95 -7.63
C TRP A 135 -18.42 4.90 -7.76
N MET A 136 -18.20 6.21 -7.55
CA MET A 136 -19.24 7.22 -7.74
C MET A 136 -19.71 7.28 -9.20
N LEU A 137 -18.79 7.16 -10.16
CA LEU A 137 -19.06 7.12 -11.59
C LEU A 137 -19.89 5.89 -11.98
N GLU A 138 -19.51 4.68 -11.52
CA GLU A 138 -20.28 3.44 -11.74
C GLU A 138 -21.71 3.54 -11.19
N LYS A 139 -21.90 4.27 -10.09
CA LYS A 139 -23.21 4.51 -9.48
C LYS A 139 -23.95 5.71 -10.06
N GLN A 140 -23.36 6.40 -11.06
CA GLN A 140 -23.92 7.57 -11.72
C GLN A 140 -24.13 8.78 -10.79
N TYR A 141 -23.33 8.89 -9.72
CA TYR A 141 -23.31 10.07 -8.84
C TYR A 141 -22.51 11.24 -9.44
N ILE A 142 -21.57 10.94 -10.33
CA ILE A 142 -20.77 11.89 -11.11
C ILE A 142 -20.72 11.44 -12.57
N GLU A 143 -20.40 12.36 -13.50
CA GLU A 143 -20.33 12.08 -14.96
C GLU A 143 -18.97 11.58 -15.42
N SER A 144 -17.91 12.02 -14.74
CA SER A 144 -16.54 11.68 -15.07
C SER A 144 -15.70 11.61 -13.79
N ASN A 145 -14.57 10.93 -13.86
CA ASN A 145 -13.65 10.88 -12.72
C ASN A 145 -12.82 12.19 -12.65
N PRO A 146 -13.04 13.06 -11.65
CA PRO A 146 -12.36 14.35 -11.56
C PRO A 146 -10.84 14.24 -11.33
N ILE A 147 -10.33 13.02 -11.01
CA ILE A 147 -8.91 12.80 -10.74
C ILE A 147 -8.10 12.51 -12.01
N GLU A 148 -8.73 12.17 -13.12
CA GLU A 148 -8.03 11.78 -14.36
C GLU A 148 -7.04 12.85 -14.81
N ASN A 149 -7.42 14.12 -14.76
CA ASN A 149 -6.60 15.25 -15.19
C ASN A 149 -5.64 15.78 -14.12
N ILE A 150 -5.71 15.29 -12.88
CA ILE A 150 -4.79 15.68 -11.80
C ILE A 150 -3.54 14.81 -11.89
N LYS A 151 -2.41 15.41 -12.28
CA LYS A 151 -1.14 14.67 -12.43
C LYS A 151 -0.55 14.28 -11.06
N PRO A 152 0.11 13.12 -10.97
CA PRO A 152 0.90 12.79 -9.78
C PRO A 152 2.11 13.73 -9.68
N LEU A 153 2.54 14.00 -8.45
CA LEU A 153 3.78 14.70 -8.19
C LEU A 153 4.97 13.76 -8.39
N LYS A 154 6.12 14.34 -8.76
CA LYS A 154 7.39 13.62 -8.79
C LYS A 154 7.74 13.20 -7.36
N GLU A 155 7.97 11.92 -7.16
CA GLU A 155 8.37 11.38 -5.86
C GLU A 155 9.89 11.32 -5.76
N ASP A 156 10.41 11.60 -4.57
CA ASP A 156 11.81 11.34 -4.28
C ASP A 156 12.10 9.84 -4.36
N GLY A 157 13.33 9.51 -4.73
CA GLY A 157 13.80 8.14 -4.82
C GLY A 157 13.61 7.36 -3.51
N LYS A 158 13.80 6.05 -3.56
CA LYS A 158 13.80 5.24 -2.34
C LYS A 158 14.91 5.70 -1.40
N HIS A 159 14.56 6.10 -0.18
CA HIS A 159 15.55 6.32 0.88
C HIS A 159 16.25 5.03 1.32
N ARG A 160 15.64 3.86 1.07
CA ARG A 160 16.20 2.58 1.47
C ARG A 160 17.23 2.08 0.47
N THR A 161 18.40 1.70 0.98
CA THR A 161 19.51 1.11 0.21
C THR A 161 19.77 -0.34 0.63
N ALA A 162 20.33 -1.13 -0.26
CA ALA A 162 20.83 -2.48 0.04
C ALA A 162 22.10 -2.38 0.90
N LEU A 163 22.32 -3.34 1.81
CA LEU A 163 23.54 -3.43 2.60
C LEU A 163 24.71 -3.85 1.70
N VAL A 164 25.88 -3.28 1.95
CA VAL A 164 27.10 -3.72 1.29
C VAL A 164 27.63 -5.01 1.93
N PRO A 165 28.44 -5.83 1.21
CA PRO A 165 28.92 -7.11 1.73
C PRO A 165 29.69 -7.02 3.04
N SER A 166 30.48 -5.95 3.26
CA SER A 166 31.22 -5.71 4.51
C SER A 166 30.28 -5.52 5.70
N ASP A 167 29.14 -4.84 5.50
CA ASP A 167 28.15 -4.60 6.57
C ASP A 167 27.31 -5.85 6.84
N LEU A 168 27.01 -6.67 5.83
CA LEU A 168 26.42 -8.00 6.05
C LEU A 168 27.31 -8.87 6.95
N LYS A 169 28.63 -8.85 6.76
CA LYS A 169 29.60 -9.55 7.64
C LYS A 169 29.59 -8.98 9.06
N LYS A 170 29.59 -7.63 9.21
CA LYS A 170 29.51 -6.99 10.54
C LYS A 170 28.20 -7.35 11.25
N MET A 171 27.05 -7.33 10.54
CA MET A 171 25.77 -7.75 11.08
C MET A 171 25.83 -9.18 11.62
N LYS A 172 26.38 -10.10 10.83
CA LYS A 172 26.52 -11.49 11.22
C LYS A 172 27.33 -11.62 12.51
N SER A 173 28.54 -11.07 12.58
CA SER A 173 29.41 -11.15 13.75
C SER A 173 28.82 -10.49 14.99
N TYR A 174 28.06 -9.42 14.83
CA TYR A 174 27.34 -8.74 15.93
C TYR A 174 26.21 -9.61 16.47
N LEU A 175 25.35 -10.12 15.58
CA LEU A 175 24.15 -10.86 15.98
C LEU A 175 24.46 -12.30 16.43
N GLU A 176 25.54 -12.91 16.00
CA GLU A 176 26.03 -14.21 16.54
C GLU A 176 26.23 -14.14 18.06
N LYS A 177 26.65 -12.98 18.57
CA LYS A 177 26.88 -12.77 20.00
C LYS A 177 25.63 -12.27 20.72
N GLU A 178 24.93 -11.33 20.11
CA GLU A 178 23.82 -10.60 20.77
C GLU A 178 22.48 -11.35 20.69
N ASN A 179 22.15 -11.93 19.54
CA ASN A 179 20.88 -12.62 19.31
C ASN A 179 20.93 -13.55 18.09
N PRO A 180 21.38 -14.81 18.25
CA PRO A 180 21.45 -15.77 17.14
C PRO A 180 20.10 -16.08 16.49
N HIS A 181 18.98 -16.02 17.23
CA HIS A 181 17.65 -16.22 16.64
C HIS A 181 17.21 -15.04 15.77
N TYR A 182 17.60 -13.82 16.14
CA TYR A 182 17.36 -12.66 15.27
C TYR A 182 18.29 -12.68 14.04
N LEU A 183 19.51 -13.20 14.18
CA LEU A 183 20.38 -13.46 13.04
C LEU A 183 19.72 -14.42 12.05
N LEU A 184 19.13 -15.51 12.54
CA LEU A 184 18.41 -16.46 11.70
C LEU A 184 17.25 -15.78 10.95
N LEU A 185 16.48 -14.91 11.61
CA LEU A 185 15.44 -14.12 10.93
C LEU A 185 16.02 -13.22 9.84
N CYS A 186 17.14 -12.56 10.10
CA CYS A 186 17.82 -11.72 9.10
C CYS A 186 18.33 -12.56 7.91
N GLN A 187 18.93 -13.71 8.18
CA GLN A 187 19.36 -14.65 7.15
C GLN A 187 18.18 -15.20 6.35
N PHE A 188 17.07 -15.52 7.01
CA PHE A 188 15.86 -15.97 6.36
C PHE A 188 15.32 -14.91 5.39
N ALA A 189 15.23 -13.65 5.83
CA ALA A 189 14.80 -12.54 4.97
C ALA A 189 15.74 -12.29 3.79
N TYR A 190 17.05 -12.44 4.01
CA TYR A 190 18.10 -12.25 3.01
C TYR A 190 18.11 -13.36 1.95
N TYR A 191 18.01 -14.64 2.33
CA TYR A 191 18.12 -15.77 1.40
C TYR A 191 16.80 -16.14 0.70
N THR A 192 15.67 -15.94 1.38
CA THR A 192 14.35 -16.32 0.84
C THR A 192 13.64 -15.20 0.10
N PHE A 193 14.03 -13.94 0.32
CA PHE A 193 13.37 -12.75 -0.22
C PHE A 193 11.88 -12.67 0.14
N ILE A 194 11.41 -13.42 1.12
CA ILE A 194 10.04 -13.38 1.61
C ILE A 194 9.80 -12.05 2.33
N ARG A 195 8.61 -11.47 2.15
CA ARG A 195 8.29 -10.18 2.76
C ARG A 195 8.14 -10.31 4.28
N PRO A 196 8.53 -9.29 5.06
CA PRO A 196 8.47 -9.35 6.52
C PRO A 196 7.10 -9.77 7.09
N ASP A 197 6.01 -9.29 6.48
CA ASP A 197 4.65 -9.66 6.88
C ASP A 197 4.34 -11.13 6.59
N GLU A 198 4.79 -11.65 5.45
CA GLU A 198 4.70 -13.06 5.10
C GLU A 198 5.54 -13.91 6.07
N ILE A 199 6.81 -13.50 6.36
CA ILE A 199 7.69 -14.19 7.31
C ILE A 199 7.03 -14.34 8.68
N SER A 200 6.34 -13.29 9.15
CA SER A 200 5.68 -13.33 10.47
C SER A 200 4.54 -14.36 10.56
N ASN A 201 4.07 -14.88 9.44
CA ASN A 201 3.00 -15.88 9.36
C ASN A 201 3.50 -17.29 9.06
N ILE A 202 4.78 -17.48 8.71
CA ILE A 202 5.35 -18.79 8.40
C ILE A 202 5.43 -19.63 9.69
N LYS A 203 4.95 -20.85 9.59
CA LYS A 203 4.98 -21.87 10.64
C LYS A 203 6.01 -22.95 10.31
N LEU A 204 6.42 -23.71 11.30
CA LEU A 204 7.38 -24.83 11.12
C LEU A 204 6.86 -25.86 10.10
N LYS A 205 5.55 -26.14 10.09
CA LYS A 205 4.91 -27.04 9.13
C LYS A 205 5.02 -26.60 7.66
N ASP A 206 5.29 -25.32 7.42
CA ASP A 206 5.39 -24.76 6.05
C ASP A 206 6.80 -25.00 5.45
N ILE A 207 7.73 -25.57 6.24
CA ILE A 207 9.11 -25.85 5.85
C ILE A 207 9.25 -27.33 5.53
N ASN A 208 9.73 -27.62 4.32
CA ASN A 208 10.11 -28.96 3.90
C ASN A 208 11.64 -29.04 3.79
N LEU A 209 12.27 -29.71 4.76
CA LEU A 209 13.73 -29.84 4.81
C LEU A 209 14.27 -30.78 3.73
N SER A 210 13.57 -31.87 3.41
CA SER A 210 14.03 -32.84 2.40
C SER A 210 14.06 -32.27 1.00
N GLU A 211 13.15 -31.33 0.71
CA GLU A 211 13.10 -30.64 -0.59
C GLU A 211 13.66 -29.22 -0.53
N GLN A 212 14.26 -28.84 0.62
CA GLN A 212 14.87 -27.52 0.82
C GLN A 212 13.99 -26.35 0.38
N LYS A 213 12.71 -26.36 0.79
CA LYS A 213 11.76 -25.33 0.39
C LYS A 213 10.84 -24.90 1.54
N VAL A 214 10.33 -23.68 1.44
CA VAL A 214 9.25 -23.17 2.29
C VAL A 214 8.04 -22.82 1.45
N PHE A 215 6.87 -23.24 1.91
CA PHE A 215 5.58 -22.91 1.32
C PHE A 215 5.05 -21.59 1.87
N VAL A 216 4.63 -20.70 0.98
CA VAL A 216 4.00 -19.42 1.33
C VAL A 216 2.58 -19.43 0.76
N ALA A 217 1.61 -19.65 1.63
CA ALA A 217 0.20 -19.75 1.26
C ALA A 217 -0.34 -18.42 0.70
N SER A 218 -1.28 -18.51 -0.23
CA SER A 218 -1.97 -17.35 -0.82
C SER A 218 -2.68 -16.48 0.22
N SER A 219 -3.15 -17.07 1.31
CA SER A 219 -3.80 -16.37 2.43
C SER A 219 -2.88 -15.36 3.13
N ILE A 220 -1.58 -15.67 3.23
CA ILE A 220 -0.57 -14.80 3.84
C ILE A 220 0.20 -13.98 2.79
N SER A 221 0.20 -14.42 1.54
CA SER A 221 0.91 -13.77 0.45
C SER A 221 0.28 -12.41 0.09
N LYS A 222 1.12 -11.40 -0.13
CA LYS A 222 0.66 -10.09 -0.59
C LYS A 222 -0.08 -10.20 -1.94
N ASN A 223 0.40 -11.06 -2.82
CA ASN A 223 -0.12 -11.21 -4.19
C ASN A 223 -1.27 -12.22 -4.29
N ARG A 224 -1.76 -12.77 -3.16
CA ARG A 224 -2.83 -13.79 -3.10
C ARG A 224 -2.55 -15.01 -3.99
N ARG A 225 -1.28 -15.41 -4.10
CA ARG A 225 -0.85 -16.62 -4.82
C ARG A 225 -0.01 -17.48 -3.91
N ASP A 226 -0.21 -18.78 -3.98
CA ASP A 226 0.67 -19.75 -3.36
C ASP A 226 2.05 -19.68 -4.01
N GLY A 227 3.08 -20.01 -3.25
CA GLY A 227 4.44 -19.99 -3.77
C GLY A 227 5.37 -20.85 -2.95
N MET A 228 6.34 -21.45 -3.65
CA MET A 228 7.47 -22.13 -3.04
C MET A 228 8.70 -21.24 -3.13
N VAL A 229 9.55 -21.29 -2.12
CA VAL A 229 10.80 -20.55 -2.06
C VAL A 229 11.89 -21.52 -1.60
N GLY A 230 13.02 -21.51 -2.31
CA GLY A 230 14.17 -22.36 -2.00
C GLY A 230 14.86 -21.94 -0.70
N LEU A 231 15.35 -22.92 0.04
CA LEU A 231 16.17 -22.75 1.24
C LEU A 231 17.59 -23.25 0.93
N ASN A 232 18.59 -22.39 1.11
CA ASN A 232 19.96 -22.79 0.90
C ASN A 232 20.53 -23.56 2.11
N ASP A 233 21.62 -24.31 1.91
CA ASP A 233 22.26 -25.15 2.93
C ASP A 233 22.68 -24.36 4.18
N LYS A 234 23.17 -23.12 3.98
CA LYS A 234 23.58 -22.26 5.12
C LYS A 234 22.41 -21.92 6.03
N LEU A 235 21.23 -21.65 5.44
CA LEU A 235 20.02 -21.35 6.20
C LEU A 235 19.49 -22.59 6.92
N ILE A 236 19.48 -23.75 6.25
CA ILE A 236 19.07 -25.01 6.83
C ILE A 236 19.99 -25.37 8.01
N LYS A 237 21.30 -25.29 7.82
CA LYS A 237 22.26 -25.51 8.89
C LYS A 237 22.00 -24.60 10.09
N ALA A 238 21.80 -23.30 9.87
CA ALA A 238 21.50 -22.36 10.96
C ALA A 238 20.19 -22.71 11.71
N MET A 239 19.16 -23.18 11.01
CA MET A 239 17.92 -23.66 11.62
C MET A 239 18.14 -24.92 12.47
N LEU A 240 18.94 -25.85 12.01
CA LEU A 240 19.27 -27.09 12.73
C LEU A 240 20.14 -26.79 13.96
N ASP A 241 21.17 -25.96 13.81
CA ASP A 241 22.07 -25.56 14.92
C ASP A 241 21.30 -24.88 16.06
N LEU A 242 20.24 -24.11 15.74
CA LEU A 242 19.36 -23.45 16.70
C LEU A 242 18.18 -24.34 17.16
N LYS A 243 18.13 -25.59 16.73
CA LYS A 243 17.12 -26.58 17.11
C LYS A 243 15.67 -26.07 16.95
N VAL A 244 15.41 -25.34 15.85
CA VAL A 244 14.09 -24.73 15.65
C VAL A 244 12.99 -25.78 15.44
N PHE A 245 13.33 -26.98 14.95
CA PHE A 245 12.40 -28.08 14.67
C PHE A 245 12.09 -28.95 15.88
N ASP A 246 12.71 -28.72 17.04
CA ASP A 246 12.37 -29.38 18.30
C ASP A 246 11.03 -28.87 18.89
N LYS A 247 10.37 -27.96 18.19
CA LYS A 247 9.11 -27.33 18.61
C LYS A 247 7.93 -27.84 17.77
N PRO A 248 6.68 -27.75 18.30
CA PRO A 248 5.49 -28.19 17.56
C PRO A 248 5.33 -27.53 16.19
N ASN A 249 4.95 -28.30 15.18
CA ASN A 249 4.85 -27.87 13.78
C ASN A 249 3.90 -26.69 13.54
N HIS A 250 2.93 -26.45 14.43
CA HIS A 250 2.00 -25.35 14.32
C HIS A 250 2.55 -24.00 14.82
N TYR A 251 3.74 -23.99 15.45
CA TYR A 251 4.39 -22.77 15.93
C TYR A 251 4.86 -21.92 14.77
N TYR A 252 4.79 -20.60 14.97
CA TYR A 252 5.42 -19.62 14.07
C TYR A 252 6.94 -19.77 14.14
N LEU A 253 7.60 -19.81 12.99
CA LEU A 253 9.07 -19.94 12.90
C LEU A 253 9.79 -18.84 13.69
N PHE A 254 9.32 -17.60 13.59
CA PHE A 254 9.86 -16.42 14.25
C PHE A 254 8.82 -15.77 15.18
N GLY A 255 8.36 -16.53 16.19
CA GLY A 255 7.45 -16.06 17.22
C GLY A 255 8.14 -15.24 18.30
N LYS A 256 7.58 -15.24 19.53
CA LYS A 256 8.08 -14.46 20.67
C LYS A 256 9.59 -14.67 20.87
N GLY A 257 10.34 -13.57 20.96
CA GLY A 257 11.80 -13.59 21.11
C GLY A 257 12.56 -14.09 19.89
N PHE A 258 11.93 -14.07 18.71
CA PHE A 258 12.44 -14.56 17.41
C PHE A 258 12.67 -16.08 17.36
N LYS A 259 12.18 -16.79 18.36
CA LYS A 259 12.23 -18.26 18.48
C LYS A 259 10.92 -18.87 17.98
N PRO A 260 10.90 -20.16 17.62
CA PRO A 260 9.64 -20.84 17.37
C PRO A 260 8.70 -20.74 18.57
N SER A 261 7.47 -20.26 18.36
CA SER A 261 6.48 -20.02 19.41
C SER A 261 5.06 -20.03 18.83
N ASP A 262 4.07 -20.30 19.65
CA ASP A 262 2.64 -20.14 19.38
C ASP A 262 2.23 -18.65 19.32
N ILE A 263 3.05 -17.76 19.91
CA ILE A 263 2.81 -16.30 19.89
C ILE A 263 3.50 -15.69 18.68
N LYS A 264 2.69 -15.16 17.76
CA LYS A 264 3.16 -14.48 16.55
C LYS A 264 3.83 -13.15 16.87
N ASN A 265 4.98 -12.88 16.24
CA ASN A 265 5.57 -11.54 16.20
C ASN A 265 4.94 -10.68 15.10
N THR A 266 4.93 -9.38 15.34
CA THR A 266 4.58 -8.38 14.33
C THR A 266 5.83 -7.90 13.58
N THR A 267 5.65 -7.41 12.36
CA THR A 267 6.75 -6.79 11.58
C THR A 267 7.36 -5.57 12.27
N ARG A 268 6.62 -4.94 13.18
CA ARG A 268 7.14 -3.85 14.01
C ARG A 268 8.28 -4.32 14.89
N VAL A 269 8.11 -5.47 15.55
CA VAL A 269 9.16 -6.07 16.41
C VAL A 269 10.44 -6.34 15.60
N TYR A 270 10.31 -6.82 14.36
CA TYR A 270 11.46 -7.03 13.46
C TYR A 270 12.20 -5.73 13.15
N ARG A 271 11.46 -4.67 12.85
CA ARG A 271 12.04 -3.34 12.57
C ARG A 271 12.66 -2.70 13.81
N ASP A 272 12.02 -2.80 14.95
CA ASP A 272 12.51 -2.19 16.19
C ASP A 272 13.84 -2.84 16.60
N MET A 273 13.99 -4.17 16.45
CA MET A 273 15.26 -4.85 16.70
C MET A 273 16.32 -4.47 15.66
N PHE A 274 15.94 -4.33 14.38
CA PHE A 274 16.86 -3.86 13.35
C PHE A 274 17.36 -2.44 13.63
N ASN A 275 16.48 -1.55 14.07
CA ASN A 275 16.84 -0.18 14.44
C ASN A 275 17.80 -0.13 15.64
N LYS A 276 17.63 -1.01 16.64
CA LYS A 276 18.58 -1.14 17.76
C LYS A 276 19.96 -1.57 17.25
N MET A 277 20.02 -2.62 16.43
CA MET A 277 21.27 -3.07 15.80
C MET A 277 21.90 -1.98 14.94
N ARG A 278 21.10 -1.30 14.10
CA ARG A 278 21.55 -0.19 13.25
C ARG A 278 22.22 0.92 14.08
N ALA A 279 21.62 1.30 15.19
CA ALA A 279 22.18 2.30 16.11
C ALA A 279 23.50 1.81 16.74
N ALA A 280 23.57 0.55 17.18
CA ALA A 280 24.78 -0.05 17.74
C ALA A 280 25.94 -0.10 16.74
N LEU A 281 25.64 -0.38 15.47
CA LEU A 281 26.61 -0.46 14.38
C LEU A 281 26.89 0.91 13.72
N LYS A 282 26.23 1.98 14.19
CA LYS A 282 26.35 3.35 13.65
C LYS A 282 26.08 3.41 12.13
N TRP A 283 25.09 2.66 11.66
CA TRP A 283 24.70 2.60 10.25
C TRP A 283 23.72 3.72 9.87
N PRO A 284 23.65 4.09 8.58
CA PRO A 284 22.74 5.12 8.10
C PRO A 284 21.28 4.66 8.23
N ASP A 285 20.36 5.61 8.30
CA ASP A 285 18.90 5.37 8.38
C ASP A 285 18.32 4.76 7.09
N THR A 286 19.05 4.85 5.99
CA THR A 286 18.72 4.18 4.72
C THR A 286 18.78 2.65 4.83
N TYR A 287 19.51 2.10 5.81
CA TYR A 287 19.47 0.67 6.11
C TYR A 287 18.27 0.34 6.97
N GLN A 288 17.39 -0.51 6.47
CA GLN A 288 16.18 -0.96 7.10
C GLN A 288 16.08 -2.48 7.08
N PHE A 289 15.25 -3.09 7.91
CA PHE A 289 15.06 -4.55 7.89
C PHE A 289 14.75 -5.09 6.48
N TYR A 290 13.95 -4.38 5.71
CA TYR A 290 13.62 -4.74 4.33
C TYR A 290 14.83 -4.66 3.37
N SER A 291 15.89 -3.94 3.73
CA SER A 291 17.14 -3.87 2.97
C SER A 291 17.83 -5.23 2.84
N LEU A 292 17.57 -6.17 3.77
CA LEU A 292 18.06 -7.54 3.68
C LEU A 292 17.53 -8.25 2.43
N LYS A 293 16.23 -8.11 2.15
CA LYS A 293 15.65 -8.63 0.91
C LYS A 293 16.25 -7.96 -0.32
N ASP A 294 16.43 -6.63 -0.27
CA ASP A 294 17.01 -5.88 -1.39
C ASP A 294 18.46 -6.37 -1.68
N SER A 295 19.25 -6.58 -0.61
CA SER A 295 20.63 -7.11 -0.70
C SER A 295 20.66 -8.53 -1.26
N GLY A 296 19.80 -9.42 -0.75
CA GLY A 296 19.77 -10.80 -1.19
C GLY A 296 19.35 -10.95 -2.66
N ILE A 297 18.36 -10.16 -3.12
CA ILE A 297 17.96 -10.16 -4.54
C ILE A 297 19.13 -9.69 -5.42
N ARG A 298 19.81 -8.60 -5.04
CA ARG A 298 20.98 -8.10 -5.76
C ARG A 298 22.07 -9.17 -5.83
N ASP A 299 22.43 -9.75 -4.70
CA ASP A 299 23.55 -10.68 -4.61
C ASP A 299 23.25 -11.99 -5.37
N LEU A 300 22.00 -12.50 -5.32
CA LEU A 300 21.62 -13.67 -6.11
C LEU A 300 21.56 -13.36 -7.61
N ALA A 301 21.03 -12.18 -7.98
CA ALA A 301 20.98 -11.79 -9.39
C ALA A 301 22.38 -11.62 -10.00
N ASN A 302 23.34 -11.14 -9.23
CA ASN A 302 24.74 -11.01 -9.67
C ASN A 302 25.46 -12.37 -9.74
N ALA A 303 25.08 -13.33 -8.88
CA ALA A 303 25.70 -14.65 -8.87
C ALA A 303 25.10 -15.62 -9.90
N GLU A 304 23.77 -15.66 -10.03
CA GLU A 304 23.04 -16.70 -10.75
C GLU A 304 22.08 -16.12 -11.83
N GLY A 305 22.11 -14.80 -12.01
CA GLY A 305 21.28 -14.12 -12.99
C GLY A 305 19.90 -13.67 -12.50
N ILE A 306 19.35 -12.70 -13.22
CA ILE A 306 18.12 -12.00 -12.83
C ILE A 306 16.87 -12.90 -12.84
N VAL A 307 16.84 -13.93 -13.69
CA VAL A 307 15.69 -14.85 -13.78
C VAL A 307 15.58 -15.68 -12.51
N VAL A 308 16.70 -16.25 -12.02
CA VAL A 308 16.76 -17.01 -10.77
C VAL A 308 16.34 -16.14 -9.59
N ALA A 309 16.84 -14.90 -9.52
CA ALA A 309 16.46 -13.96 -8.47
C ALA A 309 14.97 -13.53 -8.54
N ARG A 310 14.41 -13.40 -9.75
CA ARG A 310 12.97 -13.12 -9.96
C ARG A 310 12.11 -14.24 -9.39
N ASP A 311 12.45 -15.49 -9.73
CA ASP A 311 11.67 -16.66 -9.34
C ASP A 311 11.74 -16.89 -7.82
N GLN A 312 12.94 -16.80 -7.24
CA GLN A 312 13.13 -16.86 -5.79
C GLN A 312 12.36 -15.74 -5.06
N ALA A 313 12.30 -14.52 -5.63
CA ALA A 313 11.54 -13.40 -5.07
C ALA A 313 10.03 -13.50 -5.32
N ARG A 314 9.57 -14.46 -6.11
CA ARG A 314 8.17 -14.63 -6.56
C ARG A 314 7.63 -13.36 -7.22
N HIS A 315 8.45 -12.72 -8.06
CA HIS A 315 8.02 -11.57 -8.84
C HIS A 315 7.42 -12.04 -10.16
N SER A 316 6.23 -11.50 -10.49
CA SER A 316 5.54 -11.80 -11.76
C SER A 316 6.23 -11.21 -12.98
N ASP A 317 7.08 -10.20 -12.78
CA ASP A 317 7.75 -9.45 -13.83
C ASP A 317 9.21 -9.17 -13.46
N ILE A 318 10.10 -9.34 -14.44
CA ILE A 318 11.52 -9.04 -14.34
C ILE A 318 11.80 -7.56 -14.03
N SER A 319 10.95 -6.64 -14.53
CA SER A 319 11.06 -5.20 -14.25
C SER A 319 11.00 -4.89 -12.76
N THR A 320 10.24 -5.70 -12.00
CA THR A 320 10.18 -5.59 -10.53
C THR A 320 11.52 -5.99 -9.90
N THR A 321 12.19 -7.03 -10.40
CA THR A 321 13.50 -7.46 -9.92
C THR A 321 14.59 -6.46 -10.31
N ASN A 322 14.52 -5.92 -11.51
CA ASN A 322 15.48 -4.93 -12.02
C ASN A 322 15.54 -3.65 -11.17
N LYS A 323 14.48 -3.32 -10.43
CA LYS A 323 14.49 -2.19 -9.48
C LYS A 323 15.51 -2.36 -8.34
N TYR A 324 15.94 -3.57 -8.06
CA TYR A 324 16.93 -3.89 -7.02
C TYR A 324 18.38 -3.86 -7.55
N LEU A 325 18.55 -3.88 -8.88
CA LEU A 325 19.83 -3.80 -9.56
C LEU A 325 20.16 -2.37 -10.04
N LYS A 326 19.24 -1.42 -9.88
CA LYS A 326 19.47 -0.02 -10.23
C LYS A 326 20.55 0.58 -9.35
N GLY A 327 21.63 0.99 -9.95
CA GLY A 327 22.86 1.51 -9.32
C GLY A 327 24.13 0.91 -9.96
N ASP A 328 24.02 -0.28 -10.55
CA ASP A 328 25.12 -0.96 -11.22
C ASP A 328 25.18 -0.67 -12.74
N ASN A 329 24.35 0.25 -13.24
CA ASN A 329 24.27 0.58 -14.68
C ASN A 329 25.55 1.22 -15.25
N MET A 330 26.56 1.49 -14.42
CA MET A 330 27.88 1.97 -14.83
C MET A 330 28.94 0.86 -14.80
N ALA A 331 28.57 -0.35 -14.38
CA ALA A 331 29.48 -1.48 -14.37
C ALA A 331 29.66 -2.02 -15.80
N VAL A 332 30.90 -2.11 -16.26
CA VAL A 332 31.24 -2.84 -17.46
C VAL A 332 31.51 -4.28 -17.03
N HIS A 333 30.68 -5.21 -17.54
CA HIS A 333 30.84 -6.64 -17.25
C HIS A 333 32.03 -7.23 -18.02
N GLU A 334 32.87 -8.00 -17.35
CA GLU A 334 34.05 -8.65 -17.99
C GLU A 334 33.60 -9.57 -19.13
N GLU A 335 32.47 -10.25 -18.98
CA GLU A 335 31.88 -11.12 -19.99
C GLU A 335 31.61 -10.39 -21.29
N THR A 336 31.28 -9.09 -21.23
CA THR A 336 31.02 -8.26 -22.42
C THR A 336 32.30 -8.01 -23.21
N LYS A 337 33.47 -7.99 -22.53
CA LYS A 337 34.77 -7.79 -23.17
C LYS A 337 35.25 -9.01 -23.96
N HIS A 338 34.74 -10.18 -23.60
CA HIS A 338 35.13 -11.46 -24.18
C HIS A 338 34.00 -12.14 -24.96
N PHE A 339 32.91 -11.37 -25.21
CA PHE A 339 31.77 -11.86 -25.99
C PHE A 339 32.16 -11.99 -27.47
N GLU A 340 32.35 -13.24 -27.92
CA GLU A 340 32.55 -13.59 -29.34
C GLU A 340 31.16 -13.85 -29.97
N GLY A 341 30.62 -12.86 -30.66
CA GLY A 341 29.41 -13.03 -31.45
C GLY A 341 29.61 -13.81 -32.70
N ASN A 342 28.52 -14.17 -33.38
CA ASN A 342 28.56 -14.91 -34.68
C ASN A 342 28.56 -13.97 -35.91
N LEU A 343 29.01 -12.73 -35.78
CA LEU A 343 29.16 -11.78 -36.90
C LEU A 343 30.61 -11.72 -37.37
#